data_07918598db01696ee7979c424b325640
#
_entry.id   07918598db01696ee7979c424b325640
#
_cell.length_a   1.000
_cell.length_b   1.000
_cell.length_c   1.000
_cell.angle_alpha   90.00
_cell.angle_beta   90.00
_cell.angle_gamma   90.00
#
_symmetry.space_group_name_H-M   'P 1'
#
loop_
_entity.id
_entity.type
_entity.pdbx_description
1 polymer ?
#
loop_
_entity_poly.entity_id
_entity_poly.type
_entity_poly.pdbx_seq_one_letter_code
_entity_poly.pdbx_strand_id
1 'polypeptide(L)'
;IHLGDRDCSLQRRHQKVLEEAPAPGIDEKARAEVLARCVKACIDINYRGAGTFEFLYENGAFYFIEMNTRVQVEHPVSEMVTGIDIVKEMLSIAAGNKLSYTQDDVVIRGHALECRINAEDPKTFMPSPGTVKHFHAPGGNGVRVDSHLYSGYAVPPNYDSLIGKLITYGATRDEALARMRNALDEIVVDGIKTNIPLHRDLVRDEGFCKGGIN
;
A
#
# COMPACT_ATOMS: atom_id res chain seq x y z
N ILE A 1 0.01 0.09 19.86
CA ILE A 1 1.27 0.07 19.08
C ILE A 1 1.09 0.77 17.76
N HIS A 2 2.18 1.19 17.10
CA HIS A 2 2.21 1.61 15.71
C HIS A 2 3.03 0.64 14.85
N LEU A 3 2.74 0.58 13.56
CA LEU A 3 3.44 -0.25 12.58
C LEU A 3 4.26 0.58 11.58
N GLY A 4 4.70 1.76 12.00
CA GLY A 4 5.42 2.70 11.15
C GLY A 4 4.50 3.57 10.29
N ASP A 5 5.08 4.12 9.25
CA ASP A 5 4.45 5.05 8.32
C ASP A 5 4.43 4.51 6.90
N ARG A 6 3.63 5.14 6.06
CA ARG A 6 3.52 4.90 4.62
C ARG A 6 3.54 6.23 3.88
N ASP A 7 4.11 6.22 2.69
CA ASP A 7 3.91 7.29 1.71
C ASP A 7 2.78 6.90 0.75
N CYS A 8 1.79 7.79 0.64
CA CYS A 8 0.67 7.66 -0.26
C CYS A 8 0.50 8.93 -1.13
N SER A 9 1.61 9.63 -1.42
CA SER A 9 1.60 10.91 -2.13
C SER A 9 1.25 10.77 -3.60
N LEU A 10 1.57 9.62 -4.23
CA LEU A 10 1.20 9.36 -5.61
C LEU A 10 -0.29 9.09 -5.75
N GLN A 11 -1.00 10.13 -6.12
CA GLN A 11 -2.46 10.13 -6.24
C GLN A 11 -2.91 10.65 -7.61
N ARG A 12 -4.05 10.17 -8.03
CA ARG A 12 -4.76 10.68 -9.21
C ARG A 12 -6.20 10.98 -8.83
N ARG A 13 -6.63 12.24 -8.97
CA ARG A 13 -8.00 12.68 -8.60
C ARG A 13 -8.37 12.25 -7.17
N HIS A 14 -7.44 12.45 -6.23
CA HIS A 14 -7.56 12.07 -4.81
C HIS A 14 -7.64 10.55 -4.56
N GLN A 15 -7.33 9.71 -5.54
CA GLN A 15 -7.18 8.27 -5.37
C GLN A 15 -5.70 7.90 -5.34
N LYS A 16 -5.30 7.19 -4.30
CA LYS A 16 -3.96 6.63 -4.16
C LYS A 16 -3.71 5.63 -5.29
N VAL A 17 -2.56 5.68 -5.92
CA VAL A 17 -2.19 4.85 -7.08
C VAL A 17 -1.05 3.92 -6.75
N LEU A 18 -0.03 4.46 -6.06
CA LEU A 18 1.15 3.74 -5.61
C LEU A 18 1.47 4.17 -4.18
N GLU A 19 1.77 3.21 -3.33
CA GLU A 19 2.10 3.40 -1.94
C GLU A 19 3.41 2.69 -1.58
N GLU A 20 4.14 3.23 -0.60
CA GLU A 20 5.37 2.60 -0.10
C GLU A 20 5.53 2.71 1.41
N ALA A 21 6.29 1.81 2.00
CA ALA A 21 6.65 1.81 3.41
C ALA A 21 8.11 1.35 3.62
N PRO A 22 8.85 2.03 4.51
CA PRO A 22 8.52 3.32 5.14
C PRO A 22 8.55 4.48 4.14
N ALA A 23 7.96 5.62 4.49
CA ALA A 23 8.00 6.82 3.65
C ALA A 23 9.44 7.34 3.49
N PRO A 24 9.93 7.57 2.25
CA PRO A 24 11.25 8.13 2.04
C PRO A 24 11.28 9.63 2.39
N GLY A 25 12.46 10.13 2.77
CA GLY A 25 12.69 11.57 2.98
C GLY A 25 12.07 12.17 4.25
N ILE A 26 11.47 11.37 5.12
CA ILE A 26 10.96 11.84 6.41
C ILE A 26 12.08 11.90 7.45
N ASP A 27 12.18 13.02 8.17
CA ASP A 27 13.10 13.15 9.30
C ASP A 27 12.76 12.16 10.41
N GLU A 28 13.75 11.39 10.86
CA GLU A 28 13.55 10.29 11.83
C GLU A 28 12.98 10.76 13.17
N LYS A 29 13.39 11.96 13.64
CA LYS A 29 12.89 12.51 14.89
C LYS A 29 11.43 12.92 14.74
N ALA A 30 11.10 13.62 13.65
CA ALA A 30 9.72 14.01 13.34
C ALA A 30 8.82 12.79 13.18
N ARG A 31 9.32 11.72 12.51
CA ARG A 31 8.63 10.42 12.39
C ARG A 31 8.33 9.84 13.77
N ALA A 32 9.33 9.69 14.62
CA ALA A 32 9.16 9.10 15.96
C ALA A 32 8.17 9.91 16.81
N GLU A 33 8.23 11.24 16.75
CA GLU A 33 7.32 12.11 17.50
C GLU A 33 5.86 11.96 17.04
N VAL A 34 5.58 11.95 15.72
CA VAL A 34 4.22 11.81 15.23
C VAL A 34 3.65 10.43 15.54
N LEU A 35 4.44 9.36 15.39
CA LEU A 35 4.02 8.00 15.73
C LEU A 35 3.64 7.87 17.21
N ALA A 36 4.44 8.43 18.11
CA ALA A 36 4.15 8.44 19.54
C ALA A 36 2.87 9.21 19.87
N ARG A 37 2.62 10.36 19.20
CA ARG A 37 1.37 11.14 19.35
C ARG A 37 0.14 10.36 18.86
N CYS A 38 0.25 9.65 17.75
CA CYS A 38 -0.85 8.80 17.24
C CYS A 38 -1.20 7.68 18.23
N VAL A 39 -0.19 6.99 18.78
CA VAL A 39 -0.43 5.95 19.79
C VAL A 39 -1.09 6.55 21.03
N LYS A 40 -0.58 7.70 21.52
CA LYS A 40 -1.19 8.38 22.66
C LYS A 40 -2.64 8.76 22.41
N ALA A 41 -2.96 9.32 21.26
CA ALA A 41 -4.33 9.67 20.90
C ALA A 41 -5.26 8.46 20.93
N CYS A 42 -4.82 7.31 20.40
CA CYS A 42 -5.59 6.07 20.46
C CYS A 42 -5.82 5.57 21.90
N ILE A 43 -4.83 5.71 22.78
CA ILE A 43 -4.94 5.36 24.19
C ILE A 43 -5.96 6.26 24.88
N ASP A 44 -5.86 7.56 24.68
CA ASP A 44 -6.72 8.56 25.34
C ASP A 44 -8.22 8.37 25.00
N ILE A 45 -8.53 7.87 23.80
CA ILE A 45 -9.91 7.59 23.37
C ILE A 45 -10.34 6.12 23.53
N ASN A 46 -9.47 5.27 24.10
CA ASN A 46 -9.69 3.82 24.21
C ASN A 46 -10.00 3.16 22.86
N TYR A 47 -9.29 3.56 21.78
CA TYR A 47 -9.50 3.03 20.45
C TYR A 47 -9.15 1.54 20.36
N ARG A 48 -9.99 0.77 19.65
CA ARG A 48 -9.78 -0.66 19.42
C ARG A 48 -9.86 -0.99 17.93
N GLY A 49 -8.94 -1.79 17.44
CA GLY A 49 -8.85 -2.21 16.05
C GLY A 49 -7.75 -1.49 15.29
N ALA A 50 -7.69 -1.72 13.98
CA ALA A 50 -6.76 -1.02 13.11
C ALA A 50 -7.24 0.38 12.77
N GLY A 51 -6.31 1.32 12.72
CA GLY A 51 -6.58 2.69 12.31
C GLY A 51 -5.36 3.30 11.64
N THR A 52 -5.58 4.32 10.83
CA THR A 52 -4.52 5.06 10.15
C THR A 52 -4.79 6.55 10.28
N PHE A 53 -3.79 7.27 10.79
CA PHE A 53 -3.79 8.73 10.78
C PHE A 53 -3.17 9.20 9.47
N GLU A 54 -3.82 10.10 8.75
CA GLU A 54 -3.30 10.72 7.53
C GLU A 54 -2.82 12.13 7.80
N PHE A 55 -1.65 12.46 7.24
CA PHE A 55 -0.99 13.74 7.41
C PHE A 55 -0.48 14.25 6.07
N LEU A 56 -0.42 15.57 5.92
CA LEU A 56 0.52 16.23 5.00
C LEU A 56 1.85 16.42 5.74
N TYR A 57 2.95 16.19 5.02
CA TYR A 57 4.29 16.46 5.53
C TYR A 57 4.96 17.52 4.69
N GLU A 58 5.39 18.60 5.33
CA GLU A 58 6.07 19.70 4.67
C GLU A 58 7.07 20.36 5.63
N ASN A 59 8.28 20.62 5.15
CA ASN A 59 9.33 21.32 5.90
C ASN A 59 9.60 20.76 7.30
N GLY A 60 9.58 19.43 7.46
CA GLY A 60 9.81 18.76 8.73
C GLY A 60 8.59 18.70 9.66
N ALA A 61 7.44 19.21 9.25
CA ALA A 61 6.22 19.25 10.05
C ALA A 61 5.11 18.34 9.46
N PHE A 62 4.36 17.71 10.37
CA PHE A 62 3.17 16.93 10.02
C PHE A 62 1.91 17.72 10.30
N TYR A 63 1.01 17.79 9.32
CA TYR A 63 -0.30 18.45 9.41
C TYR A 63 -1.39 17.39 9.33
N PHE A 64 -2.12 17.18 10.42
CA PHE A 64 -3.19 16.18 10.50
C PHE A 64 -4.33 16.46 9.53
N ILE A 65 -4.77 15.46 8.81
CA ILE A 65 -5.92 15.52 7.90
C ILE A 65 -7.10 14.78 8.51
N GLU A 66 -6.94 13.47 8.71
CA GLU A 66 -8.01 12.58 9.17
C GLU A 66 -7.48 11.31 9.83
N MET A 67 -8.38 10.59 10.51
CA MET A 67 -8.14 9.22 10.95
C MET A 67 -9.13 8.27 10.27
N ASN A 68 -8.60 7.29 9.57
CA ASN A 68 -9.39 6.20 9.01
C ASN A 68 -9.48 5.07 10.04
N THR A 69 -10.68 4.84 10.57
CA THR A 69 -10.93 3.85 11.64
C THR A 69 -11.24 2.45 11.08
N ARG A 70 -10.43 2.01 10.15
CA ARG A 70 -10.54 0.73 9.42
C ARG A 70 -9.19 0.32 8.87
N VAL A 71 -9.10 -0.92 8.35
CA VAL A 71 -7.99 -1.30 7.49
C VAL A 71 -8.05 -0.51 6.17
N GLN A 72 -6.90 -0.13 5.65
CA GLN A 72 -6.79 0.54 4.36
C GLN A 72 -6.31 -0.43 3.26
N VAL A 73 -6.51 -0.05 1.99
CA VAL A 73 -6.09 -0.85 0.83
C VAL A 73 -4.61 -1.15 0.90
N GLU A 74 -3.81 -0.17 1.26
CA GLU A 74 -2.35 -0.18 1.32
C GLU A 74 -1.74 -0.83 2.59
N HIS A 75 -2.54 -1.51 3.42
CA HIS A 75 -2.01 -2.23 4.59
C HIS A 75 -0.91 -3.26 4.27
N PRO A 76 -0.90 -3.91 3.09
CA PRO A 76 0.13 -4.89 2.77
C PRO A 76 1.57 -4.37 2.84
N VAL A 77 1.83 -3.11 2.51
CA VAL A 77 3.22 -2.59 2.61
C VAL A 77 3.70 -2.54 4.06
N SER A 78 2.81 -2.22 5.01
CA SER A 78 3.13 -2.28 6.45
C SER A 78 3.33 -3.73 6.91
N GLU A 79 2.51 -4.67 6.44
CA GLU A 79 2.66 -6.10 6.74
C GLU A 79 4.00 -6.64 6.23
N MET A 80 4.40 -6.26 5.01
CA MET A 80 5.66 -6.74 4.42
C MET A 80 6.89 -6.26 5.18
N VAL A 81 6.90 -5.03 5.68
CA VAL A 81 8.06 -4.48 6.40
C VAL A 81 8.09 -4.84 7.88
N THR A 82 6.96 -5.24 8.48
CA THR A 82 6.88 -5.60 9.90
C THR A 82 6.76 -7.10 10.14
N GLY A 83 6.24 -7.85 9.16
CA GLY A 83 5.89 -9.27 9.32
C GLY A 83 4.61 -9.50 10.14
N ILE A 84 3.83 -8.46 10.44
CA ILE A 84 2.59 -8.54 11.24
C ILE A 84 1.38 -8.57 10.30
N ASP A 85 0.54 -9.60 10.45
CA ASP A 85 -0.74 -9.73 9.73
C ASP A 85 -1.81 -8.86 10.42
N ILE A 86 -2.07 -7.70 9.82
CA ILE A 86 -3.00 -6.69 10.37
C ILE A 86 -4.43 -7.22 10.42
N VAL A 87 -4.86 -7.92 9.38
CA VAL A 87 -6.24 -8.43 9.31
C VAL A 87 -6.47 -9.51 10.36
N LYS A 88 -5.51 -10.39 10.55
CA LYS A 88 -5.55 -11.40 11.62
C LYS A 88 -5.63 -10.77 13.00
N GLU A 89 -4.82 -9.74 13.27
CA GLU A 89 -4.87 -9.01 14.53
C GLU A 89 -6.21 -8.29 14.73
N MET A 90 -6.78 -7.70 13.69
CA MET A 90 -8.11 -7.10 13.75
C MET A 90 -9.18 -8.12 14.16
N LEU A 91 -9.16 -9.32 13.59
CA LEU A 91 -10.09 -10.39 13.94
C LEU A 91 -9.89 -10.85 15.39
N SER A 92 -8.64 -10.96 15.83
CA SER A 92 -8.28 -11.33 17.20
C SER A 92 -8.80 -10.28 18.21
N ILE A 93 -8.60 -9.00 17.93
CA ILE A 93 -9.10 -7.89 18.75
C ILE A 93 -10.62 -7.88 18.80
N ALA A 94 -11.28 -8.10 17.66
CA ALA A 94 -12.74 -8.17 17.57
C ALA A 94 -13.31 -9.35 18.38
N ALA A 95 -12.58 -10.44 18.49
CA ALA A 95 -12.91 -11.59 19.35
C ALA A 95 -12.65 -11.32 20.85
N GLY A 96 -12.18 -10.14 21.23
CA GLY A 96 -11.93 -9.74 22.62
C GLY A 96 -10.53 -10.05 23.14
N ASN A 97 -9.64 -10.54 22.28
CA ASN A 97 -8.26 -10.81 22.66
C ASN A 97 -7.42 -9.52 22.77
N LYS A 98 -6.35 -9.57 23.54
CA LYS A 98 -5.33 -8.53 23.54
C LYS A 98 -4.47 -8.64 22.27
N LEU A 99 -3.77 -7.54 21.93
CA LEU A 99 -2.73 -7.57 20.89
C LEU A 99 -1.71 -8.67 21.17
N SER A 100 -1.28 -9.37 20.11
CA SER A 100 -0.26 -10.42 20.19
C SER A 100 1.16 -9.87 20.29
N TYR A 101 1.32 -8.56 20.11
CA TYR A 101 2.61 -7.86 20.02
C TYR A 101 2.66 -6.67 20.98
N THR A 102 3.85 -6.39 21.49
CA THR A 102 4.22 -5.13 22.13
C THR A 102 4.87 -4.19 21.10
N GLN A 103 5.15 -2.93 21.46
CA GLN A 103 5.85 -2.03 20.54
C GLN A 103 7.29 -2.49 20.26
N ASP A 104 7.93 -3.13 21.22
CA ASP A 104 9.32 -3.64 21.08
C ASP A 104 9.42 -4.82 20.10
N ASP A 105 8.32 -5.52 19.85
CA ASP A 105 8.25 -6.60 18.86
C ASP A 105 8.14 -6.07 17.42
N VAL A 106 7.78 -4.80 17.24
CA VAL A 106 7.62 -4.18 15.94
C VAL A 106 8.95 -3.70 15.40
N VAL A 107 9.52 -4.45 14.48
CA VAL A 107 10.78 -4.10 13.80
C VAL A 107 10.51 -3.87 12.32
N ILE A 108 10.71 -2.64 11.86
CA ILE A 108 10.63 -2.29 10.44
C ILE A 108 11.89 -2.77 9.73
N ARG A 109 11.73 -3.63 8.71
CA ARG A 109 12.83 -4.19 7.93
C ARG A 109 12.59 -3.99 6.45
N GLY A 110 13.63 -3.54 5.75
CA GLY A 110 13.57 -3.36 4.30
C GLY A 110 12.59 -2.29 3.86
N HIS A 111 12.07 -2.47 2.66
CA HIS A 111 11.16 -1.52 2.01
C HIS A 111 10.12 -2.27 1.18
N ALA A 112 8.89 -1.80 1.16
CA ALA A 112 7.81 -2.38 0.36
C ALA A 112 7.11 -1.31 -0.47
N LEU A 113 6.69 -1.70 -1.69
CA LEU A 113 5.85 -0.89 -2.57
C LEU A 113 4.58 -1.65 -2.92
N GLU A 114 3.48 -0.93 -3.07
CA GLU A 114 2.21 -1.45 -3.59
C GLU A 114 1.77 -0.63 -4.80
N CYS A 115 1.40 -1.32 -5.88
CA CYS A 115 0.71 -0.73 -7.02
C CYS A 115 -0.73 -1.22 -7.03
N ARG A 116 -1.69 -0.28 -7.06
CA ARG A 116 -3.11 -0.61 -7.23
C ARG A 116 -3.39 -0.91 -8.69
N ILE A 117 -3.79 -2.13 -8.99
CA ILE A 117 -4.15 -2.54 -10.35
C ILE A 117 -5.64 -2.31 -10.54
N ASN A 118 -5.96 -1.38 -11.43
CA ASN A 118 -7.33 -0.98 -11.72
C ASN A 118 -7.73 -1.38 -13.13
N ALA A 119 -8.98 -1.80 -13.29
CA ALA A 119 -9.63 -2.04 -14.59
C ALA A 119 -10.01 -0.71 -15.23
N GLU A 120 -9.03 -0.01 -15.80
CA GLU A 120 -9.15 1.34 -16.36
C GLU A 120 -8.31 1.48 -17.63
N ASP A 121 -8.78 2.30 -18.56
CA ASP A 121 -7.95 2.70 -19.70
C ASP A 121 -6.74 3.53 -19.19
N PRO A 122 -5.50 3.15 -19.51
CA PRO A 122 -4.30 3.78 -18.94
C PRO A 122 -4.08 5.24 -19.37
N LYS A 123 -4.78 5.71 -20.40
CA LYS A 123 -4.69 7.09 -20.93
C LYS A 123 -5.85 7.97 -20.50
N THR A 124 -7.07 7.46 -20.64
CA THR A 124 -8.29 8.23 -20.34
C THR A 124 -8.77 8.04 -18.91
N PHE A 125 -8.30 6.96 -18.24
CA PHE A 125 -8.70 6.53 -16.91
C PHE A 125 -10.19 6.20 -16.76
N MET A 126 -10.84 5.92 -17.90
CA MET A 126 -12.21 5.45 -17.88
C MET A 126 -12.26 4.00 -17.43
N PRO A 127 -13.24 3.62 -16.58
CA PRO A 127 -13.44 2.22 -16.20
C PRO A 127 -13.52 1.30 -17.41
N SER A 128 -12.91 0.13 -17.29
CA SER A 128 -12.89 -0.91 -18.33
C SER A 128 -13.46 -2.22 -17.80
N PRO A 129 -14.77 -2.29 -17.53
CA PRO A 129 -15.42 -3.55 -17.16
C PRO A 129 -15.36 -4.54 -18.32
N GLY A 130 -15.46 -5.83 -18.02
CA GLY A 130 -15.44 -6.88 -19.04
C GLY A 130 -14.90 -8.19 -18.53
N THR A 131 -14.75 -9.15 -19.40
CA THR A 131 -14.27 -10.48 -19.03
C THR A 131 -12.75 -10.58 -19.16
N VAL A 132 -12.08 -10.94 -18.08
CA VAL A 132 -10.66 -11.28 -18.05
C VAL A 132 -10.46 -12.61 -18.78
N LYS A 133 -9.82 -12.59 -19.93
CA LYS A 133 -9.56 -13.79 -20.72
C LYS A 133 -8.42 -14.62 -20.13
N HIS A 134 -7.32 -13.94 -19.80
CA HIS A 134 -6.14 -14.55 -19.18
C HIS A 134 -5.68 -13.68 -18.01
N PHE A 135 -5.38 -14.35 -16.90
CA PHE A 135 -4.76 -13.76 -15.73
C PHE A 135 -3.53 -14.55 -15.34
N HIS A 136 -2.38 -13.89 -15.26
CA HIS A 136 -1.16 -14.42 -14.70
C HIS A 136 -0.65 -13.48 -13.62
N ALA A 137 -0.57 -14.00 -12.40
CA ALA A 137 0.01 -13.28 -11.27
C ALA A 137 1.53 -13.52 -11.24
N PRO A 138 2.36 -12.47 -11.15
CA PRO A 138 3.80 -12.64 -10.97
C PRO A 138 4.10 -13.29 -9.63
N GLY A 139 5.27 -13.93 -9.53
CA GLY A 139 5.68 -14.62 -8.33
C GLY A 139 7.16 -14.43 -8.00
N GLY A 140 7.62 -15.16 -6.99
CA GLY A 140 9.00 -15.15 -6.53
C GLY A 140 9.20 -14.47 -5.19
N ASN A 141 10.46 -14.45 -4.74
CA ASN A 141 10.81 -13.91 -3.43
C ASN A 141 10.52 -12.40 -3.36
N GLY A 142 9.73 -11.98 -2.35
CA GLY A 142 9.38 -10.59 -2.14
C GLY A 142 8.33 -10.06 -3.12
N VAL A 143 7.56 -10.94 -3.78
CA VAL A 143 6.40 -10.57 -4.61
C VAL A 143 5.13 -11.14 -3.98
N ARG A 144 4.12 -10.28 -3.79
CA ARG A 144 2.78 -10.64 -3.30
C ARG A 144 1.73 -10.04 -4.21
N VAL A 145 0.71 -10.81 -4.52
CA VAL A 145 -0.46 -10.35 -5.28
C VAL A 145 -1.71 -10.62 -4.48
N ASP A 146 -2.44 -9.56 -4.13
CA ASP A 146 -3.75 -9.66 -3.51
C ASP A 146 -4.80 -9.32 -4.57
N SER A 147 -5.51 -10.33 -5.06
CA SER A 147 -6.50 -10.17 -6.13
C SER A 147 -7.60 -11.22 -6.02
N HIS A 148 -8.77 -10.87 -6.55
CA HIS A 148 -9.89 -11.80 -6.73
C HIS A 148 -10.00 -12.28 -8.19
N LEU A 149 -9.05 -11.89 -9.05
CA LEU A 149 -9.08 -12.25 -10.47
C LEU A 149 -8.74 -13.71 -10.72
N TYR A 150 -9.37 -14.24 -11.74
CA TYR A 150 -9.03 -15.51 -12.40
C TYR A 150 -9.44 -15.42 -13.87
N SER A 151 -8.89 -16.29 -14.72
CA SER A 151 -9.26 -16.34 -16.13
C SER A 151 -10.74 -16.73 -16.27
N GLY A 152 -11.52 -15.89 -16.97
CA GLY A 152 -12.97 -15.99 -17.08
C GLY A 152 -13.75 -15.10 -16.10
N TYR A 153 -13.09 -14.42 -15.16
CA TYR A 153 -13.77 -13.48 -14.26
C TYR A 153 -14.36 -12.29 -15.02
N ALA A 154 -15.62 -11.96 -14.72
CA ALA A 154 -16.28 -10.77 -15.26
C ALA A 154 -16.16 -9.60 -14.27
N VAL A 155 -15.37 -8.59 -14.62
CA VAL A 155 -15.26 -7.34 -13.84
C VAL A 155 -16.56 -6.56 -13.97
N PRO A 156 -17.31 -6.35 -12.87
CA PRO A 156 -18.60 -5.69 -12.93
C PRO A 156 -18.44 -4.16 -13.09
N PRO A 157 -19.39 -3.48 -13.77
CA PRO A 157 -19.32 -2.03 -14.00
C PRO A 157 -19.79 -1.20 -12.79
N ASN A 158 -20.37 -1.83 -11.76
CA ASN A 158 -21.08 -1.15 -10.66
C ASN A 158 -20.22 -0.95 -9.41
N TYR A 159 -18.99 -1.41 -9.40
CA TYR A 159 -18.06 -1.31 -8.28
C TYR A 159 -16.82 -0.51 -8.66
N ASP A 160 -15.97 -0.22 -7.66
CA ASP A 160 -14.66 0.37 -7.88
C ASP A 160 -13.85 -0.47 -8.89
N SER A 161 -13.00 0.21 -9.64
CA SER A 161 -12.16 -0.41 -10.66
C SER A 161 -11.00 -1.24 -10.12
N LEU A 162 -10.74 -1.22 -8.80
CA LEU A 162 -9.65 -1.96 -8.18
C LEU A 162 -9.86 -3.47 -8.34
N ILE A 163 -8.96 -4.12 -9.05
CA ILE A 163 -9.01 -5.56 -9.34
C ILE A 163 -7.86 -6.35 -8.72
N GLY A 164 -6.86 -5.67 -8.21
CA GLY A 164 -5.74 -6.31 -7.54
C GLY A 164 -4.76 -5.31 -6.99
N LYS A 165 -3.88 -5.81 -6.14
CA LYS A 165 -2.73 -5.09 -5.60
C LYS A 165 -1.50 -5.92 -5.90
N LEU A 166 -0.50 -5.29 -6.49
CA LEU A 166 0.82 -5.87 -6.70
C LEU A 166 1.76 -5.26 -5.68
N ILE A 167 2.29 -6.09 -4.80
CA ILE A 167 3.16 -5.65 -3.71
C ILE A 167 4.53 -6.28 -3.90
N THR A 168 5.58 -5.48 -3.70
CA THR A 168 6.95 -5.98 -3.68
C THR A 168 7.68 -5.53 -2.44
N TYR A 169 8.62 -6.36 -1.99
CA TYR A 169 9.46 -6.13 -0.83
C TYR A 169 10.93 -6.35 -1.21
N GLY A 170 11.82 -5.56 -0.64
CA GLY A 170 13.26 -5.71 -0.76
C GLY A 170 13.98 -5.31 0.52
N ALA A 171 15.25 -5.71 0.67
CA ALA A 171 16.07 -5.27 1.78
C ALA A 171 16.35 -3.75 1.71
N THR A 172 16.27 -3.18 0.52
CA THR A 172 16.37 -1.75 0.25
C THR A 172 15.23 -1.30 -0.66
N ARG A 173 14.99 0.02 -0.76
CA ARG A 173 14.02 0.60 -1.68
C ARG A 173 14.33 0.26 -3.13
N ASP A 174 15.62 0.33 -3.52
CA ASP A 174 16.07 0.00 -4.89
C ASP A 174 15.78 -1.46 -5.24
N GLU A 175 15.96 -2.38 -4.29
CA GLU A 175 15.65 -3.80 -4.50
C GLU A 175 14.13 -4.00 -4.64
N ALA A 176 13.32 -3.35 -3.81
CA ALA A 176 11.87 -3.41 -3.93
C ALA A 176 11.37 -2.83 -5.27
N LEU A 177 11.96 -1.70 -5.73
CA LEU A 177 11.70 -1.10 -7.04
C LEU A 177 12.10 -2.02 -8.19
N ALA A 178 13.26 -2.66 -8.12
CA ALA A 178 13.72 -3.60 -9.15
C ALA A 178 12.75 -4.79 -9.26
N ARG A 179 12.30 -5.33 -8.13
CA ARG A 179 11.27 -6.39 -8.10
C ARG A 179 9.93 -5.92 -8.65
N MET A 180 9.52 -4.67 -8.35
CA MET A 180 8.28 -4.12 -8.89
C MET A 180 8.33 -3.98 -10.41
N ARG A 181 9.45 -3.53 -10.98
CA ARG A 181 9.63 -3.46 -12.43
C ARG A 181 9.46 -4.84 -13.08
N ASN A 182 10.15 -5.85 -12.53
CA ASN A 182 10.05 -7.22 -13.03
C ASN A 182 8.62 -7.77 -12.90
N ALA A 183 7.98 -7.59 -11.75
CA ALA A 183 6.63 -8.06 -11.50
C ALA A 183 5.59 -7.36 -12.41
N LEU A 184 5.75 -6.06 -12.68
CA LEU A 184 4.91 -5.33 -13.63
C LEU A 184 5.12 -5.76 -15.09
N ASP A 185 6.32 -6.23 -15.44
CA ASP A 185 6.59 -6.77 -16.78
C ASP A 185 6.03 -8.19 -16.94
N GLU A 186 5.95 -8.96 -15.85
CA GLU A 186 5.46 -10.34 -15.83
C GLU A 186 3.93 -10.44 -15.73
N ILE A 187 3.27 -9.52 -14.99
CA ILE A 187 1.81 -9.59 -14.77
C ILE A 187 1.03 -9.51 -16.08
N VAL A 188 0.07 -10.44 -16.26
CA VAL A 188 -0.82 -10.42 -17.42
C VAL A 188 -2.27 -10.31 -16.96
N VAL A 189 -2.97 -9.30 -17.48
CA VAL A 189 -4.44 -9.16 -17.38
C VAL A 189 -4.94 -8.87 -18.79
N ASP A 190 -5.43 -9.89 -19.47
CA ASP A 190 -5.92 -9.78 -20.85
C ASP A 190 -7.46 -9.80 -20.91
N GLY A 191 -8.03 -9.14 -21.90
CA GLY A 191 -9.47 -9.03 -22.14
C GLY A 191 -10.10 -7.74 -21.64
N ILE A 192 -9.43 -6.99 -20.78
CA ILE A 192 -9.81 -5.66 -20.31
C ILE A 192 -8.61 -4.71 -20.34
N LYS A 193 -8.86 -3.41 -20.25
CA LYS A 193 -7.77 -2.44 -20.06
C LYS A 193 -7.45 -2.28 -18.59
N THR A 194 -6.17 -2.05 -18.28
CA THR A 194 -5.69 -1.82 -16.91
C THR A 194 -4.71 -0.65 -16.87
N ASN A 195 -4.49 -0.12 -15.68
CA ASN A 195 -3.50 0.92 -15.43
C ASN A 195 -2.05 0.38 -15.28
N ILE A 196 -1.78 -0.89 -15.57
CA ILE A 196 -0.43 -1.49 -15.53
C ILE A 196 0.59 -0.67 -16.33
N PRO A 197 0.30 -0.17 -17.57
CA PRO A 197 1.24 0.69 -18.29
C PRO A 197 1.63 1.96 -17.53
N LEU A 198 0.69 2.61 -16.83
CA LEU A 198 0.99 3.75 -15.98
C LEU A 198 1.97 3.40 -14.86
N HIS A 199 1.79 2.27 -14.20
CA HIS A 199 2.72 1.82 -13.15
C HIS A 199 4.12 1.51 -13.68
N ARG A 200 4.21 0.94 -14.90
CA ARG A 200 5.50 0.72 -15.55
C ARG A 200 6.26 2.01 -15.80
N ASP A 201 5.56 3.08 -16.16
CA ASP A 201 6.16 4.40 -16.34
C ASP A 201 6.57 5.00 -14.99
N LEU A 202 5.69 4.98 -13.98
CA LEU A 202 5.94 5.53 -12.65
C LEU A 202 7.18 4.91 -11.96
N VAL A 203 7.30 3.57 -11.97
CA VAL A 203 8.45 2.90 -11.32
C VAL A 203 9.78 3.04 -12.08
N ARG A 204 9.76 3.70 -13.23
CA ARG A 204 10.94 4.06 -14.04
C ARG A 204 11.19 5.56 -14.09
N ASP A 205 10.27 6.36 -13.56
CA ASP A 205 10.44 7.80 -13.47
C ASP A 205 11.61 8.16 -12.55
N GLU A 206 12.50 9.04 -13.02
CA GLU A 206 13.71 9.42 -12.28
C GLU A 206 13.40 10.14 -10.97
N GLY A 207 12.36 10.98 -10.94
CA GLY A 207 11.94 11.70 -9.76
C GLY A 207 11.45 10.73 -8.70
N PHE A 208 10.55 9.80 -9.06
CA PHE A 208 10.06 8.78 -8.16
C PHE A 208 11.19 7.85 -7.66
N CYS A 209 12.09 7.42 -8.56
CA CYS A 209 13.19 6.53 -8.20
C CYS A 209 14.16 7.13 -7.19
N LYS A 210 14.39 8.45 -7.22
CA LYS A 210 15.24 9.15 -6.24
C LYS A 210 14.67 9.10 -4.83
N GLY A 211 13.35 8.97 -4.68
CA GLY A 211 12.67 9.03 -3.40
C GLY A 211 12.59 10.46 -2.85
N GLY A 212 11.73 10.63 -1.85
CA GLY A 212 11.48 11.93 -1.26
C GLY A 212 10.40 12.74 -2.00
N ILE A 213 10.05 13.86 -1.39
CA ILE A 213 8.98 14.75 -1.87
C ILE A 213 9.58 15.67 -2.94
N ASN A 214 8.93 15.73 -4.08
CA ASN A 214 9.18 16.73 -5.10
C ASN A 214 8.03 17.72 -5.15
#